data_bce925f99e0a5015ee65eefe5464b15d
#
_entry.id   bce925f99e0a5015ee65eefe5464b15d
#
_cell.length_a   1.000
_cell.length_b   1.000
_cell.length_c   1.000
_cell.angle_alpha   90.00
_cell.angle_beta   90.00
_cell.angle_gamma   90.00
#
_symmetry.space_group_name_H-M   'P 1'
#
loop_
_entity.id
_entity.type
_entity.pdbx_description
1 polymer ?
#
loop_
_entity_poly.entity_id
_entity_poly.type
_entity_poly.pdbx_seq_one_letter_code
_entity_poly.pdbx_strand_id
1 'polypeptide(L)'
;IFYQTSALASACHHSGIKISDGYLKATPPKAPVSAGYLTIHNNGSADINLTGARAAFAGMGAVHDMQMSNGVMTMTEVENGIMVSAGKIVSLAPGGLHLMFMGLNQQLKTGDEHTITLTFDKCGDLDVSLPVASNAMSGHNQSSHKNY
;
A
#
# COMPACT_ATOMS: atom_id res chain seq x y z
N ILE A 1 23.49 -5.37 -24.91
CA ILE A 1 23.98 -5.10 -23.99
C ILE A 1 23.27 -4.14 -23.24
N PHE A 2 22.27 -4.14 -22.97
CA PHE A 2 21.61 -3.31 -22.35
C PHE A 2 20.59 -3.78 -21.63
N TYR A 3 19.97 -3.39 -21.04
CA TYR A 3 19.24 -3.82 -20.24
C TYR A 3 18.24 -3.13 -19.89
N GLN A 4 17.49 -3.22 -19.64
CA GLN A 4 16.40 -2.91 -19.50
C GLN A 4 15.66 -3.43 -18.42
N THR A 5 16.09 -3.77 -17.52
CA THR A 5 15.47 -4.46 -16.44
C THR A 5 14.44 -3.69 -15.69
N SER A 6 14.44 -2.43 -15.68
CA SER A 6 13.44 -1.71 -14.90
C SER A 6 12.29 -1.22 -15.75
N ALA A 7 12.10 -1.84 -16.89
CA ALA A 7 11.10 -1.38 -17.82
C ALA A 7 9.69 -1.39 -17.23
N LEU A 8 9.33 -2.40 -16.43
CA LEU A 8 7.98 -2.47 -15.89
C LEU A 8 7.71 -1.40 -14.85
N ALA A 9 8.69 -1.13 -13.98
CA ALA A 9 8.53 -0.06 -13.01
C ALA A 9 8.41 1.29 -13.71
N SER A 10 9.21 1.49 -14.78
CA SER A 10 9.12 2.69 -15.55
C SER A 10 7.77 2.83 -16.23
N ALA A 11 7.17 1.69 -16.64
CA ALA A 11 5.88 1.73 -17.31
C ALA A 11 4.81 2.35 -16.43
N CYS A 12 4.80 2.04 -15.13
CA CYS A 12 3.83 2.64 -14.23
C CYS A 12 4.05 4.15 -14.10
N HIS A 13 5.30 4.57 -13.98
CA HIS A 13 5.57 6.00 -13.92
C HIS A 13 5.16 6.70 -15.21
N HIS A 14 5.44 6.08 -16.36
CA HIS A 14 5.05 6.66 -17.64
C HIS A 14 3.54 6.71 -17.80
N SER A 15 2.83 5.81 -17.15
CA SER A 15 1.37 5.82 -17.19
C SER A 15 0.79 6.88 -16.25
N GLY A 16 1.63 7.58 -15.50
CA GLY A 16 1.18 8.64 -14.63
C GLY A 16 0.84 8.21 -13.22
N ILE A 17 1.23 7.01 -12.82
CA ILE A 17 0.95 6.53 -11.47
C ILE A 17 1.98 7.09 -10.51
N LYS A 18 1.49 7.69 -9.43
CA LYS A 18 2.34 8.28 -8.42
C LYS A 18 1.87 7.86 -7.04
N ILE A 19 2.80 7.50 -6.18
CA ILE A 19 2.48 7.04 -4.82
C ILE A 19 3.00 8.07 -3.85
N SER A 20 2.20 8.37 -2.83
CA SER A 20 2.60 9.32 -1.80
C SER A 20 2.05 8.91 -0.43
N ASP A 21 2.60 9.51 0.62
CA ASP A 21 2.10 9.39 1.99
C ASP A 21 1.99 7.95 2.46
N GLY A 22 2.91 7.10 2.07
CA GLY A 22 2.85 5.69 2.42
C GLY A 22 3.61 5.36 3.68
N TYR A 23 3.13 4.35 4.39
CA TYR A 23 3.85 3.80 5.52
C TYR A 23 3.37 2.37 5.79
N LEU A 24 4.23 1.62 6.50
CA LEU A 24 3.90 0.28 6.96
C LEU A 24 3.68 0.36 8.46
N LYS A 25 2.70 -0.36 8.96
CA LYS A 25 2.40 -0.31 10.39
C LYS A 25 3.42 -1.12 11.16
N ALA A 26 3.99 -0.51 12.21
CA ALA A 26 4.95 -1.19 13.07
C ALA A 26 4.28 -2.36 13.78
N THR A 27 5.04 -3.40 14.06
CA THR A 27 4.51 -4.61 14.70
C THR A 27 5.31 -4.98 15.93
N PRO A 28 4.69 -5.68 16.87
CA PRO A 28 5.44 -6.29 17.96
C PRO A 28 6.26 -7.46 17.44
N PRO A 29 7.19 -7.97 18.25
CA PRO A 29 7.96 -9.14 17.82
C PRO A 29 7.04 -10.31 17.50
N LYS A 30 7.39 -11.07 16.48
CA LYS A 30 6.68 -12.29 16.10
C LYS A 30 5.23 -12.08 15.64
N ALA A 31 4.85 -10.85 15.34
CA ALA A 31 3.53 -10.61 14.78
C ALA A 31 3.42 -11.28 13.41
N PRO A 32 2.31 -11.94 13.11
CA PRO A 32 2.17 -12.62 11.82
C PRO A 32 1.71 -11.72 10.68
N VAL A 33 1.15 -10.55 10.98
CA VAL A 33 0.60 -9.69 9.95
C VAL A 33 0.93 -8.22 10.21
N SER A 34 0.92 -7.44 9.14
CA SER A 34 0.97 -5.98 9.23
C SER A 34 0.19 -5.37 8.08
N ALA A 35 -0.12 -4.10 8.19
CA ALA A 35 -0.85 -3.38 7.17
C ALA A 35 0.03 -2.30 6.55
N GLY A 36 -0.30 -1.95 5.32
CA GLY A 36 0.36 -0.84 4.64
C GLY A 36 -0.68 0.13 4.12
N TYR A 37 -0.34 1.40 4.11
CA TYR A 37 -1.22 2.46 3.68
C TYR A 37 -0.45 3.40 2.76
N LEU A 38 -1.15 3.94 1.78
CA LEU A 38 -0.54 4.90 0.86
C LEU A 38 -1.63 5.57 0.04
N THR A 39 -1.24 6.57 -0.72
CA THR A 39 -2.15 7.26 -1.61
C THR A 39 -1.68 7.04 -3.05
N ILE A 40 -2.59 6.68 -3.92
CA ILE A 40 -2.31 6.42 -5.32
C ILE A 40 -2.91 7.55 -6.14
N HIS A 41 -2.08 8.22 -6.92
CA HIS A 41 -2.52 9.27 -7.83
C HIS A 41 -2.41 8.71 -9.25
N ASN A 42 -3.52 8.72 -9.98
CA ASN A 42 -3.48 8.32 -11.38
C ASN A 42 -3.55 9.58 -12.22
N ASN A 43 -2.40 10.11 -12.60
CA ASN A 43 -2.31 11.31 -13.41
C ASN A 43 -2.30 11.00 -14.90
N GLY A 44 -2.53 9.74 -15.24
CA GLY A 44 -2.54 9.32 -16.62
C GLY A 44 -3.92 9.46 -17.26
N SER A 45 -4.04 8.96 -18.47
CA SER A 45 -5.28 9.05 -19.24
C SER A 45 -6.07 7.75 -19.24
N ALA A 46 -5.59 6.70 -18.59
CA ALA A 46 -6.28 5.41 -18.56
C ALA A 46 -6.56 5.00 -17.12
N ASP A 47 -7.69 4.34 -16.92
CA ASP A 47 -8.00 3.75 -15.62
C ASP A 47 -7.03 2.60 -15.35
N ILE A 48 -6.70 2.39 -14.08
CA ILE A 48 -5.77 1.35 -13.72
C ILE A 48 -6.24 0.68 -12.43
N ASN A 49 -5.96 -0.61 -12.30
CA ASN A 49 -6.40 -1.40 -11.17
C ASN A 49 -5.21 -1.86 -10.35
N LEU A 50 -5.27 -1.61 -9.05
CA LEU A 50 -4.28 -2.18 -8.14
C LEU A 50 -4.75 -3.58 -7.76
N THR A 51 -4.07 -4.60 -8.23
CA THR A 51 -4.54 -5.97 -8.06
C THR A 51 -3.84 -6.73 -6.95
N GLY A 52 -2.73 -6.24 -6.45
CA GLY A 52 -2.04 -6.93 -5.37
C GLY A 52 -0.82 -6.20 -4.88
N ALA A 53 -0.19 -6.79 -3.88
CA ALA A 53 1.03 -6.25 -3.30
C ALA A 53 1.86 -7.40 -2.76
N ARG A 54 3.17 -7.20 -2.68
CA ARG A 54 4.04 -8.18 -2.06
C ARG A 54 5.27 -7.51 -1.49
N ALA A 55 5.95 -8.20 -0.61
CA ALA A 55 7.15 -7.69 0.02
C ALA A 55 8.02 -8.85 0.48
N ALA A 56 9.32 -8.61 0.55
CA ALA A 56 10.26 -9.65 0.98
C ALA A 56 10.06 -10.04 2.45
N PHE A 57 9.51 -9.14 3.26
CA PHE A 57 9.31 -9.41 4.68
C PHE A 57 8.05 -10.23 4.97
N ALA A 58 7.28 -10.59 3.95
CA ALA A 58 6.01 -11.31 4.15
C ALA A 58 5.88 -12.44 3.14
N GLY A 59 5.18 -13.47 3.54
CA GLY A 59 4.92 -14.60 2.64
C GLY A 59 3.83 -14.28 1.63
N MET A 60 2.93 -13.34 1.95
CA MET A 60 1.83 -13.02 1.08
C MET A 60 1.37 -11.60 1.32
N GLY A 61 0.91 -10.95 0.28
CA GLY A 61 0.30 -9.63 0.39
C GLY A 61 -0.99 -9.60 -0.38
N ALA A 62 -1.91 -8.77 0.05
CA ALA A 62 -3.20 -8.65 -0.62
C ALA A 62 -3.79 -7.27 -0.35
N VAL A 63 -4.84 -6.94 -1.08
CA VAL A 63 -5.59 -5.71 -0.88
C VAL A 63 -6.84 -6.06 -0.11
N HIS A 64 -7.09 -5.36 0.99
CA HIS A 64 -8.25 -5.63 1.84
C HIS A 64 -9.07 -4.36 2.03
N ASP A 65 -10.30 -4.54 2.42
CA ASP A 65 -11.19 -3.45 2.77
C ASP A 65 -11.83 -3.76 4.11
N MET A 66 -12.19 -2.73 4.84
CA MET A 66 -12.96 -2.88 6.07
C MET A 66 -14.41 -2.60 5.74
N GLN A 67 -15.30 -3.51 6.10
CA GLN A 67 -16.71 -3.37 5.82
C GLN A 67 -17.51 -3.50 7.10
N MET A 68 -18.58 -2.73 7.21
CA MET A 68 -19.49 -2.80 8.34
C MET A 68 -20.59 -3.78 7.97
N SER A 69 -20.79 -4.79 8.80
CA SER A 69 -21.84 -5.76 8.59
C SER A 69 -22.50 -6.05 9.93
N ASN A 70 -23.80 -5.76 10.04
CA ASN A 70 -24.55 -5.97 11.27
C ASN A 70 -23.90 -5.30 12.48
N GLY A 71 -23.35 -4.11 12.28
CA GLY A 71 -22.71 -3.36 13.35
C GLY A 71 -21.31 -3.79 13.70
N VAL A 72 -20.73 -4.72 12.94
CA VAL A 72 -19.40 -5.24 13.20
C VAL A 72 -18.50 -4.93 12.00
N MET A 73 -17.32 -4.41 12.27
CA MET A 73 -16.34 -4.18 11.22
C MET A 73 -15.62 -5.48 10.90
N THR A 74 -15.61 -5.86 9.63
CA THR A 74 -14.91 -7.06 9.19
C THR A 74 -13.96 -6.70 8.06
N MET A 75 -12.88 -7.45 7.95
CA MET A 75 -11.87 -7.27 6.92
C MET A 75 -12.13 -8.27 5.81
N THR A 76 -12.14 -7.80 4.58
CA THR A 76 -12.45 -8.64 3.43
C THR A 76 -11.43 -8.39 2.33
N GLU A 77 -10.93 -9.44 1.72
CA GLU A 77 -10.03 -9.28 0.59
C GLU A 77 -10.78 -8.74 -0.63
N VAL A 78 -10.17 -7.78 -1.32
CA VAL A 78 -10.77 -7.19 -2.51
C VAL A 78 -10.21 -7.92 -3.71
N GLU A 79 -10.93 -8.93 -4.17
CA GLU A 79 -10.41 -9.84 -5.19
C GLU A 79 -10.24 -9.20 -6.56
N ASN A 80 -11.07 -8.21 -6.88
CA ASN A 80 -11.02 -7.60 -8.20
C ASN A 80 -10.11 -6.37 -8.24
N GLY A 81 -9.42 -6.10 -7.15
CA GLY A 81 -8.51 -4.97 -7.07
C GLY A 81 -9.22 -3.65 -6.82
N ILE A 82 -8.43 -2.60 -6.76
CA ILE A 82 -8.92 -1.26 -6.52
C ILE A 82 -8.75 -0.46 -7.79
N MET A 83 -9.86 0.02 -8.36
CA MET A 83 -9.82 0.84 -9.55
C MET A 83 -9.42 2.26 -9.20
N VAL A 84 -8.41 2.78 -9.88
CA VAL A 84 -8.03 4.17 -9.77
C VAL A 84 -8.27 4.78 -11.14
N SER A 85 -9.37 5.51 -11.26
CA SER A 85 -9.74 6.09 -12.53
C SER A 85 -8.78 7.18 -12.96
N ALA A 86 -8.67 7.42 -14.25
CA ALA A 86 -7.79 8.45 -14.78
C ALA A 86 -8.12 9.80 -14.14
N GLY A 87 -7.09 10.49 -13.66
CA GLY A 87 -7.24 11.78 -12.99
C GLY A 87 -7.70 11.70 -11.56
N LYS A 88 -7.84 10.51 -11.00
CA LYS A 88 -8.35 10.35 -9.63
C LYS A 88 -7.27 9.95 -8.64
N ILE A 89 -7.62 10.08 -7.37
CA ILE A 89 -6.75 9.75 -6.25
C ILE A 89 -7.49 8.77 -5.37
N VAL A 90 -6.81 7.70 -4.96
CA VAL A 90 -7.37 6.74 -4.03
C VAL A 90 -6.42 6.64 -2.84
N SER A 91 -6.96 6.77 -1.65
CA SER A 91 -6.16 6.68 -0.42
C SER A 91 -6.46 5.38 0.29
N LEU A 92 -5.40 4.66 0.67
CA LEU A 92 -5.51 3.48 1.51
C LEU A 92 -5.16 3.95 2.91
N ALA A 93 -6.09 3.83 3.83
CA ALA A 93 -5.95 4.41 5.16
C ALA A 93 -6.61 3.53 6.21
N PRO A 94 -6.20 3.67 7.47
CA PRO A 94 -6.82 2.86 8.53
C PRO A 94 -8.33 3.01 8.55
N GLY A 95 -9.01 1.89 8.71
CA GLY A 95 -10.47 1.89 8.73
C GLY A 95 -11.11 1.67 7.38
N GLY A 96 -10.34 1.58 6.32
CA GLY A 96 -10.87 1.36 4.98
C GLY A 96 -9.96 0.47 4.18
N LEU A 97 -9.77 0.83 2.92
CA LEU A 97 -8.87 0.07 2.03
C LEU A 97 -7.45 0.08 2.58
N HIS A 98 -6.78 -1.05 2.51
CA HIS A 98 -5.41 -1.16 2.97
C HIS A 98 -4.70 -2.36 2.32
N LEU A 99 -3.39 -2.35 2.41
CA LEU A 99 -2.59 -3.51 2.02
C LEU A 99 -2.41 -4.36 3.27
N MET A 100 -2.54 -5.67 3.12
CA MET A 100 -2.34 -6.59 4.22
C MET A 100 -1.19 -7.52 3.87
N PHE A 101 -0.19 -7.56 4.74
CA PHE A 101 0.95 -8.45 4.56
C PHE A 101 0.87 -9.55 5.62
N MET A 102 0.92 -10.79 5.18
CA MET A 102 0.72 -11.96 6.03
C MET A 102 1.95 -12.84 5.96
N GLY A 103 2.14 -13.63 7.01
CA GLY A 103 3.31 -14.49 7.06
C GLY A 103 4.59 -13.69 7.20
N LEU A 104 4.61 -12.74 8.13
CA LEU A 104 5.80 -11.90 8.32
C LEU A 104 6.97 -12.75 8.77
N ASN A 105 8.14 -12.51 8.18
CA ASN A 105 9.35 -13.24 8.56
C ASN A 105 10.28 -12.39 9.42
N GLN A 106 9.84 -11.18 9.76
CA GLN A 106 10.61 -10.30 10.64
C GLN A 106 9.70 -9.27 11.25
N GLN A 107 10.16 -8.65 12.33
CA GLN A 107 9.43 -7.56 12.95
C GLN A 107 9.61 -6.30 12.13
N LEU A 108 8.54 -5.51 11.99
CA LEU A 108 8.63 -4.19 11.38
C LEU A 108 8.75 -3.16 12.48
N LYS A 109 9.90 -2.51 12.57
CA LYS A 109 10.20 -1.58 13.66
C LYS A 109 10.09 -0.15 13.19
N THR A 110 9.51 0.70 14.04
CA THR A 110 9.42 2.12 13.74
C THR A 110 10.82 2.67 13.39
N GLY A 111 10.88 3.37 12.28
CA GLY A 111 12.14 3.90 11.78
C GLY A 111 12.79 3.06 10.70
N ASP A 112 12.35 1.82 10.54
CA ASP A 112 12.82 1.00 9.43
C ASP A 112 12.20 1.47 8.12
N GLU A 113 12.78 1.06 7.02
CA GLU A 113 12.25 1.33 5.71
C GLU A 113 12.28 0.04 4.90
N HIS A 114 11.21 -0.28 4.22
CA HIS A 114 11.12 -1.50 3.42
C HIS A 114 10.53 -1.19 2.06
N THR A 115 10.97 -1.93 1.07
CA THR A 115 10.41 -1.83 -0.27
C THR A 115 9.30 -2.84 -0.42
N ILE A 116 8.16 -2.37 -0.91
CA ILE A 116 7.07 -3.25 -1.29
C ILE A 116 6.87 -3.14 -2.80
N THR A 117 6.21 -4.13 -3.38
CA THR A 117 5.90 -4.13 -4.80
C THR A 117 4.39 -4.11 -4.95
N LEU A 118 3.88 -3.10 -5.64
CA LEU A 118 2.47 -3.02 -5.99
C LEU A 118 2.30 -3.60 -7.38
N THR A 119 1.23 -4.35 -7.58
CA THR A 119 0.94 -4.95 -8.89
C THR A 119 -0.29 -4.29 -9.47
N PHE A 120 -0.13 -3.71 -10.65
CA PHE A 120 -1.22 -3.07 -11.38
C PHE A 120 -1.52 -3.87 -12.64
N ASP A 121 -2.78 -3.84 -13.07
CA ASP A 121 -3.22 -4.66 -14.18
C ASP A 121 -2.66 -4.22 -15.54
N LYS A 122 -2.34 -2.94 -15.70
CA LYS A 122 -1.91 -2.47 -17.01
C LYS A 122 -0.44 -2.14 -17.10
N CYS A 123 0.14 -1.59 -16.07
CA CYS A 123 1.55 -1.21 -16.14
C CYS A 123 2.48 -2.19 -15.45
N GLY A 124 1.93 -3.19 -14.73
CA GLY A 124 2.76 -4.19 -14.09
C GLY A 124 3.14 -3.82 -12.69
N ASP A 125 4.35 -4.18 -12.29
CA ASP A 125 4.81 -4.00 -10.91
C ASP A 125 5.45 -2.64 -10.72
N LEU A 126 5.24 -2.08 -9.53
CA LEU A 126 5.86 -0.82 -9.15
C LEU A 126 6.40 -0.98 -7.73
N ASP A 127 7.72 -0.79 -7.58
CA ASP A 127 8.36 -0.85 -6.27
C ASP A 127 8.25 0.49 -5.57
N VAL A 128 7.92 0.44 -4.29
CA VAL A 128 7.78 1.64 -3.48
C VAL A 128 8.47 1.41 -2.15
N SER A 129 9.27 2.37 -1.72
CA SER A 129 9.93 2.29 -0.42
C SER A 129 9.07 3.00 0.61
N LEU A 130 8.72 2.32 1.68
CA LEU A 130 7.84 2.86 2.71
C LEU A 130 8.50 2.82 4.08
N PRO A 131 8.35 3.88 4.87
CA PRO A 131 8.83 3.84 6.23
C PRO A 131 7.88 3.06 7.13
N VAL A 132 8.39 2.55 8.22
CA VAL A 132 7.59 1.88 9.22
C VAL A 132 7.25 2.89 10.31
N ALA A 133 5.97 2.99 10.65
CA ALA A 133 5.52 3.92 11.66
C ALA A 133 4.41 3.28 12.49
N SER A 134 4.27 3.72 13.71
CA SER A 134 3.23 3.18 14.58
C SER A 134 1.86 3.78 14.29
N ASN A 135 1.83 5.01 13.75
CA ASN A 135 0.60 5.69 13.40
C ASN A 135 0.79 6.42 12.08
N ALA A 136 -0.30 6.98 11.57
CA ALA A 136 -0.22 7.76 10.34
C ALA A 136 0.85 8.84 10.42
N MET A 137 1.59 8.96 9.38
CA MET A 137 2.65 9.93 9.35
C MET A 137 2.18 11.34 9.26
N SER A 138 1.32 11.71 9.11
CA SER A 138 0.91 12.98 8.95
C SER A 138 1.00 14.03 9.78
N GLY A 139 1.37 13.76 9.46
CA GLY A 139 1.35 14.30 9.78
C GLY A 139 1.48 14.94 10.22
N HIS A 140 1.67 15.16 10.09
CA HIS A 140 1.64 15.58 10.39
C HIS A 140 1.25 15.94 11.23
N ASN A 141 0.91 16.13 11.23
CA ASN A 141 0.51 16.30 11.94
C ASN A 141 0.06 16.28 12.81
N GLN A 142 0.00 16.24 12.90
CA GLN A 142 -0.41 16.00 13.63
C GLN A 142 -0.69 16.12 14.53
N SER A 143 -0.59 16.45 14.46
CA SER A 143 -0.84 16.29 15.29
C SER A 143 -1.41 16.48 16.04
N SER A 144 -1.47 16.69 15.77
CA SER A 144 -1.97 16.57 16.34
C SER A 144 -2.73 16.55 17.03
N HIS A 145 -2.74 16.36 17.00
CA HIS A 145 -3.51 16.02 17.53
C HIS A 145 -3.73 15.92 18.56
N LYS A 146 -3.53 16.08 18.86
CA LYS A 146 -3.67 15.82 19.71
C LYS A 146 -4.28 15.64 20.64
N ASN A 147 -4.48 15.85 20.89
CA ASN A 147 -5.12 15.58 21.60
C ASN A 147 -5.87 15.15 22.10
N TYR A 148 -5.81 14.88 21.96
CA TYR A 148 -6.69 14.29 22.16
C TYR A 148 -7.05 13.78 22.73
#